data_ffbe3abe56d69be1dbb5720ffd741250
#
_entry.id   ffbe3abe56d69be1dbb5720ffd741250
#
_cell.length_a   1.000
_cell.length_b   1.000
_cell.length_c   1.000
_cell.angle_alpha   90.00
_cell.angle_beta   90.00
_cell.angle_gamma   90.00
#
_symmetry.space_group_name_H-M   'P 1'
#
loop_
_entity.id
_entity.type
_entity.pdbx_description
1 polymer ?
#
loop_
_entity_poly.entity_id
_entity_poly.type
_entity_poly.pdbx_seq_one_letter_code
_entity_poly.pdbx_strand_id
1 'polypeptide(L)'
;MRGVVVKISGRLLSPPSYDYLESLRSSIIEARRMAGIAIVCGGGPMARGYIEVLRKLGVPEALLDIIGIKISRVNALAVALALSPFSPPRALESIEEAVEVSSRGLIPVLGGLQPGQSTNAVAVALAEALRADMVINMLSDIDGVYVPPPGFEGSRRVERISYGELEDIIRSYPQLAGTYELFDNVALRIAERSKVKVLFVNGRNPDVIVRVLRGEKVEGTLLG
;
A
#
# COMPACT_ATOMS: atom_id res chain seq x y z
N MET A 1 -12.50 -11.04 -11.94
CA MET A 1 -11.20 -10.68 -11.31
C MET A 1 -10.89 -11.73 -10.24
N ARG A 2 -9.67 -12.31 -10.23
CA ARG A 2 -9.30 -13.38 -9.27
C ARG A 2 -9.11 -12.83 -7.87
N GLY A 3 -8.41 -11.70 -7.75
CA GLY A 3 -8.16 -11.04 -6.49
C GLY A 3 -7.39 -9.74 -6.65
N VAL A 4 -7.38 -8.93 -5.58
CA VAL A 4 -6.62 -7.69 -5.50
C VAL A 4 -5.91 -7.56 -4.16
N VAL A 5 -4.75 -6.93 -4.16
CA VAL A 5 -4.08 -6.49 -2.94
C VAL A 5 -4.35 -5.00 -2.75
N VAL A 6 -4.92 -4.62 -1.63
CA VAL A 6 -5.16 -3.22 -1.27
C VAL A 6 -4.01 -2.75 -0.39
N LYS A 7 -3.16 -1.87 -0.91
CA LYS A 7 -2.11 -1.23 -0.11
C LYS A 7 -2.63 0.11 0.40
N ILE A 8 -2.67 0.30 1.70
CA ILE A 8 -3.19 1.50 2.36
C ILE A 8 -2.03 2.36 2.87
N SER A 9 -1.98 3.63 2.45
CA SER A 9 -1.02 4.57 3.01
C SER A 9 -1.22 4.69 4.52
N GLY A 10 -0.14 4.60 5.30
CA GLY A 10 -0.22 4.74 6.75
C GLY A 10 -0.70 6.12 7.21
N ARG A 11 -0.65 7.13 6.35
CA ARG A 11 -1.20 8.46 6.62
C ARG A 11 -2.74 8.45 6.68
N LEU A 12 -3.39 7.50 6.02
CA LEU A 12 -4.83 7.28 6.10
C LEU A 12 -5.26 6.56 7.39
N LEU A 13 -4.30 5.90 8.06
CA LEU A 13 -4.54 5.08 9.26
C LEU A 13 -4.00 5.72 10.55
N SER A 14 -3.25 6.84 10.44
CA SER A 14 -2.58 7.46 11.59
C SER A 14 -2.62 9.00 11.51
N PRO A 15 -3.27 9.68 12.47
CA PRO A 15 -4.02 9.09 13.58
C PRO A 15 -5.26 8.33 13.09
N PRO A 16 -5.71 7.30 13.82
CA PRO A 16 -6.88 6.53 13.42
C PRO A 16 -8.14 7.39 13.51
N SER A 17 -9.04 7.24 12.54
CA SER A 17 -10.37 7.87 12.51
C SER A 17 -11.43 6.79 12.45
N TYR A 18 -12.47 6.94 13.28
CA TYR A 18 -13.62 6.03 13.27
C TYR A 18 -14.29 6.01 11.89
N ASP A 19 -14.59 7.20 11.35
CA ASP A 19 -15.30 7.34 10.06
C ASP A 19 -14.52 6.68 8.91
N TYR A 20 -13.18 6.85 8.89
CA TYR A 20 -12.35 6.22 7.87
C TYR A 20 -12.32 4.70 8.01
N LEU A 21 -12.13 4.18 9.23
CA LEU A 21 -12.08 2.73 9.47
C LEU A 21 -13.44 2.06 9.20
N GLU A 22 -14.55 2.71 9.55
CA GLU A 22 -15.89 2.19 9.26
C GLU A 22 -16.18 2.19 7.74
N SER A 23 -15.82 3.26 7.04
CA SER A 23 -15.93 3.33 5.58
C SER A 23 -15.04 2.27 4.89
N LEU A 24 -13.80 2.10 5.37
CA LEU A 24 -12.89 1.07 4.87
C LEU A 24 -13.45 -0.34 5.10
N ARG A 25 -13.94 -0.60 6.32
CA ARG A 25 -14.58 -1.87 6.68
C ARG A 25 -15.76 -2.18 5.75
N SER A 26 -16.65 -1.23 5.56
CA SER A 26 -17.81 -1.38 4.70
C SER A 26 -17.42 -1.68 3.26
N SER A 27 -16.47 -0.91 2.70
CA SER A 27 -15.95 -1.09 1.34
C SER A 27 -15.26 -2.45 1.16
N ILE A 28 -14.46 -2.91 2.13
CA ILE A 28 -13.79 -4.21 2.07
C ILE A 28 -14.80 -5.37 2.18
N ILE A 29 -15.81 -5.26 3.05
CA ILE A 29 -16.86 -6.28 3.17
C ILE A 29 -17.66 -6.41 1.87
N GLU A 30 -17.91 -5.32 1.18
CA GLU A 30 -18.54 -5.35 -0.14
C GLU A 30 -17.59 -5.93 -1.20
N ALA A 31 -16.36 -5.46 -1.26
CA ALA A 31 -15.34 -5.87 -2.21
C ALA A 31 -15.06 -7.39 -2.17
N ARG A 32 -15.03 -8.00 -0.96
CA ARG A 32 -14.78 -9.44 -0.79
C ARG A 32 -15.86 -10.34 -1.41
N ARG A 33 -17.03 -9.81 -1.72
CA ARG A 33 -18.08 -10.53 -2.45
C ARG A 33 -17.82 -10.65 -3.93
N MET A 34 -16.92 -9.81 -4.46
CA MET A 34 -16.59 -9.70 -5.89
C MET A 34 -15.24 -10.34 -6.22
N ALA A 35 -14.27 -10.30 -5.29
CA ALA A 35 -12.91 -10.79 -5.52
C ALA A 35 -12.24 -11.23 -4.20
N GLY A 36 -11.15 -12.00 -4.29
CA GLY A 36 -10.26 -12.23 -3.17
C GLY A 36 -9.56 -10.92 -2.78
N ILE A 37 -9.53 -10.61 -1.48
CA ILE A 37 -8.94 -9.37 -0.96
C ILE A 37 -7.80 -9.71 -0.01
N ALA A 38 -6.67 -9.03 -0.17
CA ALA A 38 -5.60 -8.98 0.82
C ALA A 38 -5.21 -7.51 1.08
N ILE A 39 -4.69 -7.19 2.26
CA ILE A 39 -4.43 -5.81 2.67
C ILE A 39 -3.00 -5.66 3.19
N VAL A 40 -2.34 -4.57 2.79
CA VAL A 40 -1.03 -4.18 3.34
C VAL A 40 -1.09 -2.74 3.83
N CYS A 41 -0.76 -2.52 5.09
CA CYS A 41 -0.81 -1.22 5.77
C CYS A 41 0.57 -0.59 5.88
N GLY A 42 0.68 0.71 5.58
CA GLY A 42 1.90 1.51 5.81
C GLY A 42 2.01 2.03 7.24
N GLY A 43 3.21 2.50 7.63
CA GLY A 43 3.48 3.07 8.96
C GLY A 43 3.01 4.52 9.15
N GLY A 44 3.04 5.31 8.08
CA GLY A 44 2.56 6.70 8.09
C GLY A 44 3.40 7.70 8.88
N PRO A 45 2.79 8.86 9.27
CA PRO A 45 3.50 9.93 9.98
C PRO A 45 4.08 9.50 11.31
N MET A 46 3.40 8.60 12.03
CA MET A 46 3.90 8.09 13.32
C MET A 46 5.25 7.39 13.16
N ALA A 47 5.37 6.50 12.16
CA ALA A 47 6.64 5.83 11.87
C ALA A 47 7.74 6.83 11.50
N ARG A 48 7.43 7.79 10.63
CA ARG A 48 8.39 8.83 10.21
C ARG A 48 8.87 9.67 11.39
N GLY A 49 7.98 10.11 12.26
CA GLY A 49 8.34 10.91 13.42
C GLY A 49 9.35 10.21 14.33
N TYR A 50 9.13 8.93 14.65
CA TYR A 50 10.09 8.14 15.42
C TYR A 50 11.42 7.95 14.67
N ILE A 51 11.36 7.61 13.38
CA ILE A 51 12.55 7.38 12.54
C ILE A 51 13.41 8.64 12.47
N GLU A 52 12.80 9.82 12.24
CA GLU A 52 13.54 11.08 12.15
C GLU A 52 14.27 11.44 13.45
N VAL A 53 13.60 11.28 14.60
CA VAL A 53 14.21 11.55 15.90
C VAL A 53 15.36 10.60 16.19
N LEU A 54 15.15 9.30 15.98
CA LEU A 54 16.16 8.28 16.23
C LEU A 54 17.34 8.37 15.26
N ARG A 55 17.11 8.76 14.00
CA ARG A 55 18.17 9.03 13.03
C ARG A 55 19.08 10.16 13.48
N LYS A 56 18.53 11.25 14.03
CA LYS A 56 19.32 12.35 14.62
C LYS A 56 20.15 11.91 15.83
N LEU A 57 19.74 10.84 16.51
CA LEU A 57 20.49 10.21 17.60
C LEU A 57 21.53 9.19 17.11
N GLY A 58 21.70 9.02 15.79
CA GLY A 58 22.71 8.13 15.21
C GLY A 58 22.30 6.65 15.17
N VAL A 59 21.02 6.33 15.31
CA VAL A 59 20.54 4.95 15.21
C VAL A 59 20.66 4.45 13.77
N PRO A 60 21.26 3.25 13.53
CA PRO A 60 21.43 2.68 12.20
C PRO A 60 20.08 2.46 11.46
N GLU A 61 20.06 2.68 10.13
CA GLU A 61 18.85 2.60 9.30
C GLU A 61 18.11 1.25 9.44
N ALA A 62 18.81 0.12 9.48
CA ALA A 62 18.19 -1.19 9.65
C ALA A 62 17.37 -1.31 10.97
N LEU A 63 17.80 -0.62 12.03
CA LEU A 63 17.04 -0.56 13.30
C LEU A 63 15.87 0.43 13.19
N LEU A 64 16.02 1.51 12.42
CA LEU A 64 14.93 2.43 12.12
C LEU A 64 13.82 1.75 11.32
N ASP A 65 14.17 0.88 10.38
CA ASP A 65 13.20 0.06 9.64
C ASP A 65 12.36 -0.83 10.57
N ILE A 66 12.97 -1.38 11.65
CA ILE A 66 12.23 -2.17 12.63
C ILE A 66 11.13 -1.34 13.30
N ILE A 67 11.37 -0.06 13.58
CA ILE A 67 10.34 0.85 14.10
C ILE A 67 9.20 1.02 13.08
N GLY A 68 9.56 1.29 11.83
CA GLY A 68 8.59 1.41 10.74
C GLY A 68 7.73 0.15 10.56
N ILE A 69 8.37 -1.03 10.61
CA ILE A 69 7.69 -2.33 10.55
C ILE A 69 6.70 -2.47 11.71
N LYS A 70 7.13 -2.26 12.96
CA LYS A 70 6.27 -2.40 14.14
C LYS A 70 5.05 -1.47 14.07
N ILE A 71 5.25 -0.21 13.68
CA ILE A 71 4.14 0.75 13.56
C ILE A 71 3.19 0.37 12.43
N SER A 72 3.69 -0.04 11.27
CA SER A 72 2.83 -0.53 10.18
C SER A 72 2.03 -1.78 10.58
N ARG A 73 2.58 -2.65 11.42
CA ARG A 73 1.88 -3.81 11.99
C ARG A 73 0.82 -3.42 13.01
N VAL A 74 1.01 -2.34 13.78
CA VAL A 74 -0.05 -1.79 14.63
C VAL A 74 -1.22 -1.30 13.78
N ASN A 75 -0.97 -0.58 12.69
CA ASN A 75 -2.00 -0.17 11.74
C ASN A 75 -2.71 -1.39 11.12
N ALA A 76 -1.94 -2.40 10.73
CA ALA A 76 -2.48 -3.65 10.18
C ALA A 76 -3.36 -4.40 11.19
N LEU A 77 -2.94 -4.47 12.45
CA LEU A 77 -3.73 -5.07 13.53
C LEU A 77 -5.07 -4.34 13.71
N ALA A 78 -5.06 -3.00 13.73
CA ALA A 78 -6.29 -2.21 13.83
C ALA A 78 -7.26 -2.51 12.69
N VAL A 79 -6.76 -2.59 11.43
CA VAL A 79 -7.57 -2.95 10.26
C VAL A 79 -8.07 -4.40 10.35
N ALA A 80 -7.23 -5.36 10.77
CA ALA A 80 -7.61 -6.76 10.94
C ALA A 80 -8.74 -6.93 11.98
N LEU A 81 -8.62 -6.24 13.12
CA LEU A 81 -9.67 -6.23 14.16
C LEU A 81 -10.97 -5.60 13.67
N ALA A 82 -10.91 -4.49 12.92
CA ALA A 82 -12.08 -3.86 12.33
C ALA A 82 -12.78 -4.77 11.31
N LEU A 83 -12.06 -5.68 10.67
CA LEU A 83 -12.60 -6.63 9.67
C LEU A 83 -13.09 -7.96 10.28
N SER A 84 -12.99 -8.16 11.60
CA SER A 84 -13.49 -9.39 12.24
C SER A 84 -14.98 -9.60 11.93
N PRO A 85 -15.43 -10.86 11.64
CA PRO A 85 -14.70 -12.15 11.69
C PRO A 85 -14.02 -12.52 10.34
N PHE A 86 -13.95 -11.64 9.36
CA PHE A 86 -13.47 -11.94 8.01
C PHE A 86 -11.94 -11.92 7.90
N SER A 87 -11.23 -11.43 8.91
CA SER A 87 -9.79 -11.44 9.04
C SER A 87 -9.37 -12.07 10.36
N PRO A 88 -8.23 -12.78 10.45
CA PRO A 88 -7.66 -13.18 11.73
C PRO A 88 -7.41 -11.94 12.61
N PRO A 89 -7.62 -12.01 13.96
CA PRO A 89 -7.47 -10.84 14.84
C PRO A 89 -6.00 -10.52 15.15
N ARG A 90 -5.14 -10.53 14.15
CA ARG A 90 -3.71 -10.23 14.22
C ARG A 90 -3.18 -9.70 12.90
N ALA A 91 -2.13 -8.90 12.93
CA ALA A 91 -1.33 -8.61 11.75
C ALA A 91 -0.48 -9.83 11.41
N LEU A 92 -0.46 -10.22 10.13
CA LEU A 92 0.37 -11.33 9.66
C LEU A 92 1.81 -10.85 9.44
N GLU A 93 2.77 -11.75 9.65
CA GLU A 93 4.18 -11.43 9.68
C GLU A 93 4.99 -12.02 8.51
N SER A 94 4.34 -12.82 7.66
CA SER A 94 4.96 -13.38 6.46
C SER A 94 4.00 -13.52 5.28
N ILE A 95 4.55 -13.67 4.08
CA ILE A 95 3.79 -13.96 2.86
C ILE A 95 3.15 -15.35 2.95
N GLU A 96 3.84 -16.32 3.53
CA GLU A 96 3.36 -17.70 3.69
C GLU A 96 2.09 -17.74 4.56
N GLU A 97 2.09 -17.04 5.69
CA GLU A 97 0.89 -16.90 6.52
C GLU A 97 -0.26 -16.25 5.74
N ALA A 98 0.04 -15.24 4.93
CA ALA A 98 -0.99 -14.56 4.14
C ALA A 98 -1.60 -15.47 3.08
N VAL A 99 -0.80 -16.31 2.42
CA VAL A 99 -1.27 -17.32 1.46
C VAL A 99 -2.16 -18.34 2.17
N GLU A 100 -1.74 -18.82 3.35
CA GLU A 100 -2.54 -19.77 4.15
C GLU A 100 -3.89 -19.17 4.57
N VAL A 101 -3.89 -17.93 5.08
CA VAL A 101 -5.12 -17.22 5.48
C VAL A 101 -6.04 -17.01 4.28
N SER A 102 -5.49 -16.59 3.14
CA SER A 102 -6.24 -16.39 1.90
C SER A 102 -6.86 -17.71 1.38
N SER A 103 -6.16 -18.83 1.48
CA SER A 103 -6.66 -20.15 1.05
C SER A 103 -7.87 -20.63 1.86
N ARG A 104 -8.04 -20.12 3.07
CA ARG A 104 -9.20 -20.37 3.95
C ARG A 104 -10.37 -19.39 3.69
N GLY A 105 -10.29 -18.53 2.68
CA GLY A 105 -11.32 -17.54 2.36
C GLY A 105 -11.37 -16.34 3.33
N LEU A 106 -10.34 -16.15 4.15
CA LEU A 106 -10.19 -15.02 5.05
C LEU A 106 -9.34 -13.93 4.38
N ILE A 107 -9.44 -12.71 4.88
CA ILE A 107 -8.70 -11.55 4.41
C ILE A 107 -7.36 -11.47 5.17
N PRO A 108 -6.21 -11.73 4.53
CA PRO A 108 -4.92 -11.51 5.15
C PRO A 108 -4.63 -10.01 5.25
N VAL A 109 -4.15 -9.56 6.43
CA VAL A 109 -3.77 -8.17 6.68
C VAL A 109 -2.35 -8.13 7.23
N LEU A 110 -1.47 -7.41 6.51
CA LEU A 110 -0.04 -7.30 6.82
C LEU A 110 0.39 -5.85 7.02
N GLY A 111 1.50 -5.69 7.75
CA GLY A 111 2.33 -4.47 7.73
C GLY A 111 3.64 -4.70 6.98
N GLY A 112 4.72 -4.05 7.40
CA GLY A 112 6.09 -4.32 6.95
C GLY A 112 6.57 -5.70 7.43
N LEU A 113 7.44 -6.33 6.65
CA LEU A 113 7.93 -7.68 6.94
C LEU A 113 9.38 -7.68 7.44
N GLN A 114 10.28 -7.02 6.73
CA GLN A 114 11.72 -7.04 7.02
C GLN A 114 12.40 -5.69 6.72
N PRO A 115 13.54 -5.38 7.34
CA PRO A 115 14.34 -4.21 7.01
C PRO A 115 14.73 -4.16 5.53
N GLY A 116 14.84 -2.95 4.98
CA GLY A 116 15.14 -2.73 3.56
C GLY A 116 13.97 -3.00 2.60
N GLN A 117 12.79 -3.38 3.10
CA GLN A 117 11.61 -3.65 2.30
C GLN A 117 10.46 -2.71 2.66
N SER A 118 10.00 -1.91 1.70
CA SER A 118 8.84 -1.04 1.89
C SER A 118 7.53 -1.83 1.91
N THR A 119 6.47 -1.22 2.44
CA THR A 119 5.11 -1.80 2.36
C THR A 119 4.54 -1.81 0.92
N ASN A 120 5.11 -1.03 -0.02
CA ASN A 120 4.80 -1.18 -1.44
C ASN A 120 5.39 -2.49 -1.97
N ALA A 121 6.65 -2.80 -1.64
CA ALA A 121 7.30 -4.06 -2.03
C ALA A 121 6.59 -5.28 -1.42
N VAL A 122 6.16 -5.19 -0.15
CA VAL A 122 5.33 -6.23 0.48
C VAL A 122 4.03 -6.43 -0.29
N ALA A 123 3.32 -5.35 -0.68
CA ALA A 123 2.06 -5.45 -1.39
C ALA A 123 2.20 -6.10 -2.77
N VAL A 124 3.24 -5.75 -3.52
CA VAL A 124 3.49 -6.35 -4.84
C VAL A 124 3.92 -7.81 -4.72
N ALA A 125 4.79 -8.15 -3.76
CA ALA A 125 5.20 -9.53 -3.49
C ALA A 125 4.00 -10.40 -3.06
N LEU A 126 3.12 -9.85 -2.23
CA LEU A 126 1.87 -10.53 -1.85
C LEU A 126 0.95 -10.74 -3.05
N ALA A 127 0.83 -9.74 -3.93
CA ALA A 127 0.02 -9.86 -5.14
C ALA A 127 0.56 -10.95 -6.08
N GLU A 128 1.89 -11.04 -6.25
CA GLU A 128 2.54 -12.11 -7.00
C GLU A 128 2.22 -13.48 -6.37
N ALA A 129 2.41 -13.64 -5.06
CA ALA A 129 2.20 -14.90 -4.34
C ALA A 129 0.73 -15.37 -4.40
N LEU A 130 -0.22 -14.45 -4.29
CA LEU A 130 -1.66 -14.73 -4.37
C LEU A 130 -2.18 -14.82 -5.81
N ARG A 131 -1.33 -14.56 -6.83
CA ARG A 131 -1.73 -14.43 -8.24
C ARG A 131 -2.88 -13.43 -8.42
N ALA A 132 -2.82 -12.33 -7.66
CA ALA A 132 -3.80 -11.26 -7.76
C ALA A 132 -3.66 -10.51 -9.10
N ASP A 133 -4.75 -9.97 -9.61
CA ASP A 133 -4.77 -9.26 -10.89
C ASP A 133 -4.07 -7.90 -10.80
N MET A 134 -4.11 -7.26 -9.61
CA MET A 134 -3.48 -5.96 -9.39
C MET A 134 -3.28 -5.62 -7.90
N VAL A 135 -2.45 -4.60 -7.68
CA VAL A 135 -2.39 -3.86 -6.42
C VAL A 135 -3.19 -2.55 -6.59
N ILE A 136 -4.13 -2.29 -5.68
CA ILE A 136 -4.77 -0.96 -5.53
C ILE A 136 -3.97 -0.21 -4.47
N ASN A 137 -3.13 0.75 -4.89
CA ASN A 137 -2.29 1.54 -3.99
C ASN A 137 -3.04 2.83 -3.60
N MET A 138 -3.62 2.82 -2.41
CA MET A 138 -4.38 3.92 -1.84
C MET A 138 -3.45 4.97 -1.24
N LEU A 139 -3.30 6.09 -1.95
CA LEU A 139 -2.49 7.24 -1.55
C LEU A 139 -3.32 8.20 -0.66
N SER A 140 -2.63 9.05 0.11
CA SER A 140 -3.30 10.00 1.04
C SER A 140 -3.46 11.40 0.47
N ASP A 141 -2.44 11.90 -0.22
CA ASP A 141 -2.31 13.33 -0.55
C ASP A 141 -2.44 13.62 -2.04
N ILE A 142 -2.27 12.58 -2.86
CA ILE A 142 -2.35 12.65 -4.31
C ILE A 142 -3.23 11.50 -4.83
N ASP A 143 -3.63 11.59 -6.09
CA ASP A 143 -4.54 10.66 -6.74
C ASP A 143 -3.89 9.87 -7.89
N GLY A 144 -2.55 9.87 -7.97
CA GLY A 144 -1.83 9.14 -9.00
C GLY A 144 -0.37 9.60 -9.14
N VAL A 145 0.26 9.22 -10.25
CA VAL A 145 1.61 9.63 -10.63
C VAL A 145 1.55 10.95 -11.40
N TYR A 146 2.40 11.89 -11.02
CA TYR A 146 2.53 13.19 -11.66
C TYR A 146 3.86 13.33 -12.39
N VAL A 147 3.83 13.90 -13.59
CA VAL A 147 5.02 14.13 -14.42
C VAL A 147 5.01 15.59 -14.92
N PRO A 148 6.02 16.38 -14.54
CA PRO A 148 6.97 16.17 -13.45
C PRO A 148 6.25 16.01 -12.09
N PRO A 149 6.95 15.63 -11.00
CA PRO A 149 6.34 15.48 -9.68
C PRO A 149 5.61 16.73 -9.17
N PRO A 150 4.66 16.60 -8.22
CA PRO A 150 3.98 17.74 -7.63
C PRO A 150 4.94 18.79 -7.09
N GLY A 151 4.65 20.08 -7.33
CA GLY A 151 5.51 21.21 -6.94
C GLY A 151 6.43 21.71 -8.05
N PHE A 152 6.56 21.00 -9.16
CA PHE A 152 7.26 21.49 -10.36
C PHE A 152 6.28 22.09 -11.36
N GLU A 153 6.75 23.11 -12.13
CA GLU A 153 5.96 23.72 -13.18
C GLU A 153 5.57 22.70 -14.25
N GLY A 154 4.32 22.74 -14.72
CA GLY A 154 3.80 21.76 -15.68
C GLY A 154 3.44 20.39 -15.10
N SER A 155 3.50 20.21 -13.77
CA SER A 155 3.10 18.98 -13.11
C SER A 155 1.66 18.58 -13.47
N ARG A 156 1.48 17.38 -14.03
CA ARG A 156 0.18 16.83 -14.40
C ARG A 156 0.13 15.34 -14.08
N ARG A 157 -1.04 14.87 -13.64
CA ARG A 157 -1.26 13.43 -13.45
C ARG A 157 -1.29 12.73 -14.82
N VAL A 158 -0.64 11.56 -14.88
CA VAL A 158 -0.72 10.68 -16.04
C VAL A 158 -1.72 9.54 -15.75
N GLU A 159 -2.53 9.17 -16.76
CA GLU A 159 -3.51 8.09 -16.57
C GLU A 159 -2.85 6.70 -16.61
N ARG A 160 -1.76 6.56 -17.35
CA ARG A 160 -0.98 5.33 -17.48
C ARG A 160 0.51 5.64 -17.45
N ILE A 161 1.28 4.71 -16.93
CA ILE A 161 2.74 4.78 -16.92
C ILE A 161 3.31 3.38 -17.08
N SER A 162 4.37 3.24 -17.84
CA SER A 162 5.13 2.00 -17.95
C SER A 162 6.11 1.83 -16.79
N TYR A 163 6.61 0.60 -16.59
CA TYR A 163 7.63 0.34 -15.56
C TYR A 163 8.91 1.15 -15.81
N GLY A 164 9.34 1.30 -17.08
CA GLY A 164 10.51 2.09 -17.43
C GLY A 164 10.35 3.58 -17.14
N GLU A 165 9.21 4.17 -17.53
CA GLU A 165 8.93 5.60 -17.25
C GLU A 165 8.87 5.88 -15.74
N LEU A 166 8.27 4.96 -14.95
CA LEU A 166 8.25 5.12 -13.49
C LEU A 166 9.66 4.97 -12.90
N GLU A 167 10.51 4.09 -13.43
CA GLU A 167 11.90 3.96 -13.03
C GLU A 167 12.67 5.26 -13.26
N ASP A 168 12.51 5.89 -14.42
CA ASP A 168 13.15 7.16 -14.76
C ASP A 168 12.74 8.28 -13.78
N ILE A 169 11.45 8.31 -13.40
CA ILE A 169 10.96 9.25 -12.39
C ILE A 169 11.62 8.96 -11.03
N ILE A 170 11.65 7.70 -10.60
CA ILE A 170 12.24 7.31 -9.31
C ILE A 170 13.74 7.70 -9.27
N ARG A 171 14.47 7.54 -10.38
CA ARG A 171 15.88 7.88 -10.47
C ARG A 171 16.16 9.39 -10.56
N SER A 172 15.28 10.13 -11.23
CA SER A 172 15.48 11.55 -11.50
C SER A 172 15.18 12.46 -10.31
N TYR A 173 14.36 11.98 -9.36
CA TYR A 173 13.96 12.75 -8.20
C TYR A 173 14.40 12.04 -6.92
N PRO A 174 15.27 12.66 -6.10
CA PRO A 174 15.73 12.06 -4.85
C PRO A 174 14.54 11.73 -3.95
N GLN A 175 14.43 10.48 -3.57
CA GLN A 175 13.43 10.02 -2.61
C GLN A 175 13.93 10.30 -1.20
N LEU A 176 13.91 11.57 -0.79
CA LEU A 176 14.21 11.94 0.59
C LEU A 176 13.02 11.54 1.48
N ALA A 177 13.31 11.02 2.65
CA ALA A 177 12.30 10.70 3.65
C ALA A 177 11.39 11.92 3.90
N GLY A 178 10.11 11.79 3.60
CA GLY A 178 9.14 12.90 3.69
C GLY A 178 8.81 13.63 2.40
N THR A 179 9.51 13.33 1.29
CA THR A 179 9.17 13.83 -0.05
C THR A 179 8.27 12.85 -0.81
N TYR A 180 8.10 13.03 -2.11
CA TYR A 180 7.23 12.27 -3.00
C TYR A 180 7.62 10.77 -3.07
N GLU A 181 7.34 10.01 -2.00
CA GLU A 181 7.53 8.57 -1.93
C GLU A 181 6.31 7.83 -2.49
N LEU A 182 6.16 7.81 -3.80
CA LEU A 182 5.06 7.11 -4.44
C LEU A 182 5.28 5.60 -4.45
N PHE A 183 6.47 5.19 -4.89
CA PHE A 183 6.84 3.80 -5.11
C PHE A 183 8.36 3.65 -5.02
N ASP A 184 8.86 2.50 -4.59
CA ASP A 184 10.30 2.25 -4.46
C ASP A 184 10.83 1.26 -5.49
N ASN A 185 12.16 1.25 -5.66
CA ASN A 185 12.83 0.41 -6.66
C ASN A 185 12.57 -1.09 -6.45
N VAL A 186 12.48 -1.57 -5.20
CA VAL A 186 12.23 -2.99 -4.91
C VAL A 186 10.82 -3.37 -5.37
N ALA A 187 9.82 -2.55 -5.01
CA ALA A 187 8.45 -2.73 -5.45
C ALA A 187 8.34 -2.71 -6.98
N LEU A 188 9.03 -1.76 -7.63
CA LEU A 188 9.02 -1.63 -9.09
C LEU A 188 9.60 -2.87 -9.77
N ARG A 189 10.75 -3.38 -9.32
CA ARG A 189 11.38 -4.58 -9.88
C ARG A 189 10.52 -5.83 -9.71
N ILE A 190 9.86 -5.98 -8.56
CA ILE A 190 8.93 -7.10 -8.36
C ILE A 190 7.73 -6.95 -9.32
N ALA A 191 7.13 -5.77 -9.42
CA ALA A 191 6.00 -5.52 -10.30
C ALA A 191 6.33 -5.79 -11.77
N GLU A 192 7.50 -5.33 -12.23
CA GLU A 192 7.98 -5.52 -13.59
C GLU A 192 8.18 -7.00 -13.94
N ARG A 193 8.91 -7.76 -13.10
CA ARG A 193 9.19 -9.17 -13.36
C ARG A 193 7.92 -10.04 -13.36
N SER A 194 7.00 -9.76 -12.45
CA SER A 194 5.76 -10.53 -12.28
C SER A 194 4.57 -9.99 -13.08
N LYS A 195 4.76 -8.85 -13.78
CA LYS A 195 3.72 -8.16 -14.55
C LYS A 195 2.48 -7.80 -13.72
N VAL A 196 2.68 -7.60 -12.43
CA VAL A 196 1.63 -7.13 -11.52
C VAL A 196 1.32 -5.67 -11.81
N LYS A 197 0.08 -5.40 -12.17
CA LYS A 197 -0.41 -4.02 -12.37
C LYS A 197 -0.56 -3.32 -11.02
N VAL A 198 -0.25 -2.02 -10.98
CA VAL A 198 -0.47 -1.20 -9.78
C VAL A 198 -1.33 0.00 -10.17
N LEU A 199 -2.47 0.14 -9.52
CA LEU A 199 -3.35 1.28 -9.70
C LEU A 199 -3.16 2.24 -8.52
N PHE A 200 -2.56 3.39 -8.78
CA PHE A 200 -2.40 4.46 -7.80
C PHE A 200 -3.66 5.32 -7.77
N VAL A 201 -4.30 5.44 -6.61
CA VAL A 201 -5.54 6.19 -6.43
C VAL A 201 -5.53 6.99 -5.13
N ASN A 202 -6.36 8.01 -5.04
CA ASN A 202 -6.64 8.66 -3.75
C ASN A 202 -7.47 7.71 -2.88
N GLY A 203 -6.94 7.38 -1.70
CA GLY A 203 -7.54 6.44 -0.76
C GLY A 203 -8.36 7.09 0.36
N ARG A 204 -8.59 8.41 0.33
CA ARG A 204 -9.39 9.10 1.36
C ARG A 204 -10.83 8.62 1.40
N ASN A 205 -11.36 8.20 0.25
CA ASN A 205 -12.64 7.49 0.17
C ASN A 205 -12.41 6.02 -0.20
N PRO A 206 -12.53 5.07 0.75
CA PRO A 206 -12.32 3.65 0.52
C PRO A 206 -13.27 3.01 -0.52
N ASP A 207 -14.39 3.64 -0.86
CA ASP A 207 -15.31 3.18 -1.91
C ASP A 207 -14.62 3.02 -3.27
N VAL A 208 -13.50 3.68 -3.50
CA VAL A 208 -12.67 3.51 -4.68
C VAL A 208 -12.32 2.04 -4.95
N ILE A 209 -12.18 1.20 -3.92
CA ILE A 209 -11.91 -0.24 -4.04
C ILE A 209 -13.08 -0.94 -4.75
N VAL A 210 -14.29 -0.64 -4.31
CA VAL A 210 -15.54 -1.21 -4.86
C VAL A 210 -15.72 -0.77 -6.32
N ARG A 211 -15.52 0.51 -6.59
CA ARG A 211 -15.63 1.08 -7.95
C ARG A 211 -14.63 0.45 -8.92
N VAL A 212 -13.38 0.25 -8.48
CA VAL A 212 -12.36 -0.45 -9.29
C VAL A 212 -12.81 -1.88 -9.60
N LEU A 213 -13.32 -2.62 -8.62
CA LEU A 213 -13.79 -3.99 -8.82
C LEU A 213 -15.03 -4.09 -9.72
N ARG A 214 -15.87 -3.06 -9.74
CA ARG A 214 -16.99 -2.95 -10.67
C ARG A 214 -16.58 -2.56 -12.09
N GLY A 215 -15.29 -2.22 -12.30
CA GLY A 215 -14.79 -1.75 -13.61
C GLY A 215 -15.18 -0.31 -13.93
N GLU A 216 -15.58 0.46 -12.93
CA GLU A 216 -15.89 1.88 -13.09
C GLU A 216 -14.62 2.69 -13.35
N LYS A 217 -14.74 3.77 -14.12
CA LYS A 217 -13.63 4.71 -14.30
C LYS A 217 -13.36 5.42 -12.97
N VAL A 218 -12.14 5.29 -12.47
CA VAL A 218 -11.65 6.00 -11.28
C VAL A 218 -10.50 6.93 -11.67
N GLU A 219 -10.35 8.02 -10.94
CA GLU A 219 -9.18 8.88 -11.06
C GLU A 219 -7.97 8.18 -10.48
N GLY A 220 -6.88 8.13 -11.24
CA GLY A 220 -5.69 7.41 -10.83
C GLY A 220 -4.67 7.27 -11.94
N THR A 221 -3.59 6.55 -11.65
CA THR A 221 -2.58 6.15 -12.62
C THR A 221 -2.41 4.65 -12.61
N LEU A 222 -2.52 4.01 -13.76
CA LEU A 222 -2.26 2.58 -13.91
C LEU A 222 -0.81 2.36 -14.37
N LEU A 223 -0.01 1.64 -13.56
CA LEU A 223 1.29 1.10 -13.89
C LEU A 223 1.12 -0.29 -14.53
N GLY A 224 1.73 -0.50 -15.72
CA GLY A 224 1.74 -1.81 -16.40
C GLY A 224 1.47 -1.74 -17.89
#